data_7079c1668fa3b43025d9baf3589b2062
#
_entry.id   7079c1668fa3b43025d9baf3589b2062
#
_cell.length_a   1.000
_cell.length_b   1.000
_cell.length_c   1.000
_cell.angle_alpha   90.00
_cell.angle_beta   90.00
_cell.angle_gamma   90.00
#
_symmetry.space_group_name_H-M   'P 1'
#
loop_
_entity.id
_entity.type
_entity.pdbx_description
1 polymer ?
#
loop_
_entity_poly.entity_id
_entity_poly.type
_entity_poly.pdbx_seq_one_letter_code
_entity_poly.pdbx_strand_id
1 'polypeptide(L)'
;FNIRVSGQDVERGTFSHRHAVLKSEDFEEEYLPLNSIKSKHKGEFKIYNSLLSEYGVLGFDYGFALASPKSLTIWEAQFGDFSNGAQIIIDQYISSAEDKWKLQNGIVLYLPHGYEGQGAEHSSARIERYLQLCANDNMYAANCTTPSNLFHILRRQMVTSFRKPLILFTPKSLIRHPEVSSNIDDLITGKFKKVISDDD
;
A
#
# COMPACT_ATOMS: atom_id res chain seq x y z
N PHE A 1 11.18 8.44 8.40
CA PHE A 1 11.24 7.50 7.26
C PHE A 1 10.81 8.22 6.00
N ASN A 2 11.43 7.88 4.86
CA ASN A 2 10.94 8.29 3.56
C ASN A 2 9.80 7.37 3.13
N ILE A 3 8.88 7.91 2.34
CA ILE A 3 7.74 7.18 1.80
C ILE A 3 7.75 7.35 0.28
N ARG A 4 7.66 6.23 -0.43
CA ARG A 4 7.48 6.19 -1.88
C ARG A 4 6.17 5.48 -2.20
N VAL A 5 5.32 6.10 -3.00
CA VAL A 5 4.09 5.51 -3.52
C VAL A 5 4.15 5.55 -5.04
N SER A 6 3.82 4.47 -5.69
CA SER A 6 3.68 4.42 -7.14
C SER A 6 2.47 3.58 -7.55
N GLY A 7 2.02 3.79 -8.76
CA GLY A 7 0.88 3.08 -9.36
C GLY A 7 0.15 3.97 -10.35
N GLN A 8 -0.82 3.42 -11.05
CA GLN A 8 -1.63 4.18 -12.00
C GLN A 8 -2.58 5.11 -11.25
N ASP A 9 -2.61 6.38 -11.62
CA ASP A 9 -3.45 7.43 -11.02
C ASP A 9 -3.27 7.64 -9.50
N VAL A 10 -2.16 7.21 -8.91
CA VAL A 10 -2.00 7.25 -7.44
C VAL A 10 -1.91 8.67 -6.88
N GLU A 11 -1.46 9.65 -7.63
CA GLU A 11 -1.38 11.05 -7.16
C GLU A 11 -2.75 11.58 -6.77
N ARG A 12 -3.77 11.32 -7.59
CA ARG A 12 -5.17 11.65 -7.33
C ARG A 12 -5.86 10.51 -6.55
N GLY A 13 -5.43 9.28 -6.78
CA GLY A 13 -6.12 8.04 -6.48
C GLY A 13 -7.15 7.67 -7.54
N THR A 14 -7.21 6.40 -7.95
CA THR A 14 -8.16 5.90 -8.96
C THR A 14 -9.60 6.31 -8.66
N PHE A 15 -9.97 6.33 -7.39
CA PHE A 15 -11.32 6.70 -6.93
C PHE A 15 -11.45 8.19 -6.55
N SER A 16 -10.51 9.05 -6.99
CA SER A 16 -10.46 10.47 -6.61
C SER A 16 -10.51 10.69 -5.09
N HIS A 17 -9.75 9.90 -4.36
CA HIS A 17 -9.81 9.85 -2.88
C HIS A 17 -8.55 10.38 -2.19
N ARG A 18 -7.44 10.59 -2.94
CA ARG A 18 -6.16 10.96 -2.32
C ARG A 18 -5.78 12.41 -2.54
N HIS A 19 -5.74 12.87 -3.79
CA HIS A 19 -5.31 14.22 -4.16
C HIS A 19 -4.02 14.64 -3.45
N ALA A 20 -3.00 13.78 -3.53
CA ALA A 20 -1.72 13.99 -2.84
C ALA A 20 -0.86 15.08 -3.50
N VAL A 21 -1.08 15.33 -4.78
CA VAL A 21 -0.42 16.37 -5.56
C VAL A 21 -1.47 17.36 -6.03
N LEU A 22 -1.25 18.63 -5.73
CA LEU A 22 -2.03 19.74 -6.26
C LEU A 22 -1.20 20.41 -7.36
N LYS A 23 -1.82 20.69 -8.50
CA LYS A 23 -1.18 21.33 -9.65
C LYS A 23 -1.79 22.70 -9.86
N SER A 24 -0.93 23.68 -10.11
CA SER A 24 -1.38 25.02 -10.56
C SER A 24 -1.82 24.93 -12.02
N GLU A 25 -2.93 25.59 -12.36
CA GLU A 25 -3.38 25.69 -13.75
C GLU A 25 -2.49 26.62 -14.59
N ASP A 26 -1.90 27.64 -13.95
CA ASP A 26 -1.18 28.71 -14.65
C ASP A 26 0.33 28.44 -14.82
N PHE A 27 0.96 27.67 -13.92
CA PHE A 27 2.42 27.61 -13.82
C PHE A 27 3.01 26.20 -13.88
N GLU A 28 2.20 25.16 -14.07
CA GLU A 28 2.64 23.74 -14.00
C GLU A 28 3.37 23.38 -12.70
N GLU A 29 3.23 24.19 -11.65
CA GLU A 29 3.83 23.93 -10.36
C GLU A 29 3.07 22.84 -9.60
N GLU A 30 3.83 21.94 -9.00
CA GLU A 30 3.29 20.87 -8.18
C GLU A 30 3.50 21.15 -6.69
N TYR A 31 2.45 20.97 -5.90
CA TYR A 31 2.50 21.13 -4.46
C TYR A 31 2.11 19.81 -3.76
N LEU A 32 3.00 19.30 -2.93
CA LEU A 32 2.77 18.12 -2.10
C LEU A 32 2.55 18.55 -0.63
N PRO A 33 1.30 18.62 -0.15
CA PRO A 33 0.99 19.10 1.21
C PRO A 33 1.73 18.35 2.31
N LEU A 34 1.93 17.04 2.18
CA LEU A 34 2.63 16.23 3.18
C LEU A 34 4.09 16.65 3.38
N ASN A 35 4.77 17.13 2.34
CA ASN A 35 6.14 17.63 2.44
C ASN A 35 6.24 19.01 3.08
N SER A 36 5.11 19.71 3.20
CA SER A 36 5.04 21.04 3.83
C SER A 36 4.81 20.96 5.34
N ILE A 37 4.53 19.78 5.88
CA ILE A 37 4.36 19.59 7.32
C ILE A 37 5.69 19.88 8.04
N LYS A 38 5.66 20.91 8.89
CA LYS A 38 6.82 21.31 9.68
C LYS A 38 7.10 20.26 10.76
N SER A 39 8.17 19.50 10.61
CA SER A 39 8.64 18.52 11.58
C SER A 39 10.13 18.68 11.81
N LYS A 40 10.59 18.38 13.04
CA LYS A 40 12.04 18.31 13.36
C LYS A 40 12.71 17.14 12.63
N HIS A 41 11.95 16.11 12.25
CA HIS A 41 12.41 14.93 11.53
C HIS A 41 11.76 14.89 10.16
N LYS A 42 12.50 15.25 9.14
CA LYS A 42 11.97 15.27 7.76
C LYS A 42 12.18 13.90 7.12
N GLY A 43 11.11 13.11 7.04
CA GLY A 43 10.97 12.12 5.99
C GLY A 43 10.47 12.81 4.72
N GLU A 44 10.85 12.32 3.57
CA GLU A 44 10.37 12.79 2.27
C GLU A 44 9.23 11.88 1.80
N PHE A 45 8.12 12.49 1.35
CA PHE A 45 7.02 11.79 0.69
C PHE A 45 7.13 11.99 -0.81
N LYS A 46 7.20 10.88 -1.54
CA LYS A 46 7.24 10.84 -3.00
C LYS A 46 6.09 10.01 -3.51
N ILE A 47 5.39 10.51 -4.51
CA ILE A 47 4.28 9.80 -5.15
C ILE A 47 4.35 10.01 -6.65
N TYR A 48 4.12 8.94 -7.43
CA TYR A 48 4.30 8.96 -8.87
C TYR A 48 3.21 8.18 -9.58
N ASN A 49 2.53 8.79 -10.52
CA ASN A 49 1.74 8.06 -11.49
C ASN A 49 2.67 7.20 -12.35
N SER A 50 2.41 5.91 -12.34
CA SER A 50 3.25 4.95 -13.06
C SER A 50 2.84 4.79 -14.52
N LEU A 51 3.72 4.15 -15.28
CA LEU A 51 3.38 3.62 -16.59
C LEU A 51 2.32 2.52 -16.48
N LEU A 52 1.63 2.24 -17.58
CA LEU A 52 0.66 1.15 -17.72
C LEU A 52 1.41 -0.19 -17.90
N SER A 53 1.97 -0.68 -16.81
CA SER A 53 2.64 -1.99 -16.76
C SER A 53 2.79 -2.43 -15.30
N GLU A 54 1.91 -3.29 -14.84
CA GLU A 54 1.99 -3.86 -13.48
C GLU A 54 3.28 -4.63 -13.27
N TYR A 55 3.68 -5.43 -14.26
CA TYR A 55 4.92 -6.20 -14.24
C TYR A 55 6.16 -5.32 -14.07
N GLY A 56 6.31 -4.32 -14.93
CA GLY A 56 7.49 -3.45 -14.93
C GLY A 56 7.56 -2.58 -13.68
N VAL A 57 6.42 -2.01 -13.27
CA VAL A 57 6.35 -1.09 -12.14
C VAL A 57 6.52 -1.83 -10.81
N LEU A 58 5.85 -2.95 -10.61
CA LEU A 58 6.02 -3.74 -9.38
C LEU A 58 7.44 -4.31 -9.27
N GLY A 59 8.02 -4.75 -10.40
CA GLY A 59 9.41 -5.22 -10.43
C GLY A 59 10.40 -4.12 -10.04
N PHE A 60 10.20 -2.90 -10.55
CA PHE A 60 11.00 -1.74 -10.18
C PHE A 60 10.86 -1.41 -8.68
N ASP A 61 9.64 -1.33 -8.17
CA ASP A 61 9.41 -0.97 -6.77
C ASP A 61 9.86 -2.07 -5.80
N TYR A 62 9.81 -3.34 -6.19
CA TYR A 62 10.45 -4.41 -5.45
C TYR A 62 11.97 -4.18 -5.31
N GLY A 63 12.64 -3.87 -6.43
CA GLY A 63 14.06 -3.54 -6.44
C GLY A 63 14.39 -2.29 -5.62
N PHE A 64 13.55 -1.26 -5.71
CA PHE A 64 13.69 -0.05 -4.92
C PHE A 64 13.57 -0.33 -3.41
N ALA A 65 12.57 -1.12 -2.99
CA ALA A 65 12.38 -1.50 -1.59
C ALA A 65 13.55 -2.32 -1.05
N LEU A 66 14.16 -3.17 -1.89
CA LEU A 66 15.35 -3.94 -1.55
C LEU A 66 16.57 -3.02 -1.34
N ALA A 67 16.76 -2.06 -2.24
CA ALA A 67 17.87 -1.11 -2.19
C ALA A 67 17.72 -0.05 -1.06
N SER A 68 16.48 0.22 -0.64
CA SER A 68 16.16 1.23 0.37
C SER A 68 15.28 0.68 1.51
N PRO A 69 15.80 -0.24 2.33
CA PRO A 69 15.00 -0.95 3.35
C PRO A 69 14.51 -0.05 4.50
N LYS A 70 15.00 1.20 4.57
CA LYS A 70 14.56 2.21 5.54
C LYS A 70 13.47 3.13 4.99
N SER A 71 13.02 2.91 3.77
CA SER A 71 11.91 3.63 3.14
C SER A 71 10.66 2.75 3.10
N LEU A 72 9.50 3.36 3.31
CA LEU A 72 8.22 2.70 3.07
C LEU A 72 7.91 2.79 1.58
N THR A 73 7.98 1.67 0.89
CA THR A 73 7.69 1.57 -0.55
C THR A 73 6.34 0.91 -0.74
N ILE A 74 5.43 1.62 -1.39
CA ILE A 74 4.06 1.18 -1.65
C ILE A 74 3.83 1.18 -3.16
N TRP A 75 3.43 0.03 -3.69
CA TRP A 75 2.84 -0.07 -5.02
C TRP A 75 1.33 -0.23 -4.88
N GLU A 76 0.56 0.64 -5.54
CA GLU A 76 -0.91 0.53 -5.59
C GLU A 76 -1.34 0.06 -6.97
N ALA A 77 -1.98 -1.09 -7.05
CA ALA A 77 -2.67 -1.49 -8.26
C ALA A 77 -3.86 -0.56 -8.51
N GLN A 78 -4.17 -0.23 -9.76
CA GLN A 78 -5.33 0.60 -10.08
C GLN A 78 -6.62 -0.06 -9.58
N PHE A 79 -6.73 -1.37 -9.78
CA PHE A 79 -7.64 -2.31 -9.13
C PHE A 79 -6.83 -3.54 -8.74
N GLY A 80 -7.17 -4.18 -7.63
CA GLY A 80 -6.46 -5.38 -7.18
C GLY A 80 -6.49 -6.54 -8.17
N ASP A 81 -7.53 -6.61 -9.02
CA ASP A 81 -7.65 -7.56 -10.12
C ASP A 81 -6.43 -7.53 -11.05
N PHE A 82 -5.89 -6.32 -11.32
CA PHE A 82 -4.80 -6.13 -12.27
C PHE A 82 -3.44 -6.54 -11.74
N SER A 83 -3.34 -6.90 -10.46
CA SER A 83 -2.11 -7.47 -9.91
C SER A 83 -1.70 -8.79 -10.61
N ASN A 84 -2.63 -9.45 -11.30
CA ASN A 84 -2.34 -10.62 -12.14
C ASN A 84 -1.35 -10.30 -13.26
N GLY A 85 -1.32 -9.08 -13.78
CA GLY A 85 -0.32 -8.63 -14.76
C GLY A 85 1.11 -8.61 -14.22
N ALA A 86 1.29 -8.66 -12.91
CA ALA A 86 2.58 -8.74 -12.22
C ALA A 86 2.78 -10.08 -11.49
N GLN A 87 2.01 -11.11 -11.79
CA GLN A 87 2.04 -12.38 -11.07
C GLN A 87 3.44 -13.00 -11.03
N ILE A 88 4.23 -12.86 -12.08
CA ILE A 88 5.60 -13.35 -12.15
C ILE A 88 6.46 -12.70 -11.04
N ILE A 89 6.32 -11.41 -10.81
CA ILE A 89 7.05 -10.69 -9.76
C ILE A 89 6.56 -11.14 -8.37
N ILE A 90 5.26 -11.36 -8.22
CA ILE A 90 4.69 -11.85 -6.97
C ILE A 90 5.23 -13.24 -6.62
N ASP A 91 5.17 -14.18 -7.57
CA ASP A 91 5.57 -15.58 -7.34
C ASP A 91 7.08 -15.74 -7.19
N GLN A 92 7.86 -15.09 -8.05
CA GLN A 92 9.30 -15.36 -8.14
C GLN A 92 10.15 -14.51 -7.21
N TYR A 93 9.63 -13.37 -6.75
CA TYR A 93 10.37 -12.42 -5.92
C TYR A 93 9.67 -12.14 -4.59
N ILE A 94 8.45 -11.60 -4.61
CA ILE A 94 7.77 -11.12 -3.39
C ILE A 94 7.54 -12.29 -2.41
N SER A 95 6.96 -13.38 -2.87
CA SER A 95 6.63 -14.53 -2.02
C SER A 95 7.80 -15.45 -1.69
N SER A 96 8.85 -15.45 -2.51
CA SER A 96 9.88 -16.51 -2.48
C SER A 96 11.32 -16.05 -2.33
N ALA A 97 11.62 -14.74 -2.45
CA ALA A 97 13.01 -14.25 -2.43
C ALA A 97 13.74 -14.52 -1.12
N GLU A 98 13.05 -14.46 0.01
CA GLU A 98 13.67 -14.73 1.30
C GLU A 98 14.12 -16.19 1.41
N ASP A 99 13.32 -17.13 0.94
CA ASP A 99 13.71 -18.55 0.93
C ASP A 99 14.83 -18.84 -0.07
N LYS A 100 14.68 -18.34 -1.31
CA LYS A 100 15.67 -18.58 -2.39
C LYS A 100 17.03 -17.92 -2.12
N TRP A 101 17.02 -16.68 -1.68
CA TRP A 101 18.23 -15.83 -1.66
C TRP A 101 18.52 -15.20 -0.30
N LYS A 102 17.70 -15.47 0.70
CA LYS A 102 17.79 -14.87 2.05
C LYS A 102 17.67 -13.34 2.00
N LEU A 103 16.92 -12.82 1.03
CA LEU A 103 16.67 -11.40 0.84
C LEU A 103 15.31 -11.02 1.40
N GLN A 104 15.31 -10.17 2.41
CA GLN A 104 14.09 -9.60 2.99
C GLN A 104 13.69 -8.34 2.22
N ASN A 105 12.40 -8.14 2.03
CA ASN A 105 11.85 -6.99 1.32
C ASN A 105 10.63 -6.43 2.06
N GLY A 106 10.57 -5.13 2.23
CA GLY A 106 9.49 -4.45 2.96
C GLY A 106 8.44 -3.80 2.07
N ILE A 107 8.33 -4.22 0.80
CA ILE A 107 7.34 -3.67 -0.12
C ILE A 107 5.91 -3.85 0.40
N VAL A 108 5.07 -2.86 0.17
CA VAL A 108 3.64 -2.90 0.46
C VAL A 108 2.87 -2.86 -0.86
N LEU A 109 1.94 -3.78 -1.03
CA LEU A 109 1.00 -3.78 -2.14
C LEU A 109 -0.35 -3.28 -1.63
N TYR A 110 -0.88 -2.22 -2.23
CA TYR A 110 -2.27 -1.80 -2.07
C TYR A 110 -3.11 -2.40 -3.19
N LEU A 111 -4.08 -3.20 -2.82
CA LEU A 111 -4.93 -3.94 -3.76
C LEU A 111 -6.40 -3.58 -3.52
N PRO A 112 -6.95 -2.59 -4.24
CA PRO A 112 -8.36 -2.25 -4.14
C PRO A 112 -9.24 -3.48 -4.42
N HIS A 113 -10.17 -3.75 -3.51
CA HIS A 113 -11.02 -4.94 -3.51
C HIS A 113 -12.44 -4.58 -3.08
N GLY A 114 -13.43 -5.22 -3.70
CA GLY A 114 -14.85 -5.05 -3.36
C GLY A 114 -15.75 -5.30 -4.57
N TYR A 115 -16.97 -5.75 -4.31
CA TYR A 115 -17.93 -6.14 -5.33
C TYR A 115 -19.01 -5.04 -5.57
N GLU A 116 -18.65 -3.77 -5.40
CA GLU A 116 -19.55 -2.63 -5.46
C GLU A 116 -19.69 -2.07 -6.88
N GLY A 117 -20.23 -2.84 -7.80
CA GLY A 117 -20.81 -2.33 -9.05
C GLY A 117 -19.88 -1.78 -10.14
N GLN A 118 -18.56 -2.06 -10.08
CA GLN A 118 -17.60 -1.53 -11.06
C GLN A 118 -17.22 -2.52 -12.17
N GLY A 119 -17.92 -3.65 -12.26
CA GLY A 119 -17.67 -4.69 -13.25
C GLY A 119 -16.90 -5.90 -12.68
N ALA A 120 -16.95 -7.01 -13.43
CA ALA A 120 -16.39 -8.28 -12.99
C ALA A 120 -14.85 -8.21 -12.82
N GLU A 121 -14.16 -7.50 -13.72
CA GLU A 121 -12.71 -7.34 -13.75
C GLU A 121 -12.20 -6.22 -12.85
N HIS A 122 -13.06 -5.60 -12.03
CA HIS A 122 -12.74 -4.50 -11.12
C HIS A 122 -13.20 -4.78 -9.68
N SER A 123 -13.43 -6.04 -9.34
CA SER A 123 -14.06 -6.43 -8.08
C SER A 123 -13.12 -7.18 -7.15
N SER A 124 -12.39 -8.17 -7.64
CA SER A 124 -11.61 -9.07 -6.79
C SER A 124 -10.11 -8.91 -6.97
N ALA A 125 -9.42 -8.56 -5.89
CA ALA A 125 -7.97 -8.68 -5.79
C ALA A 125 -7.48 -10.13 -5.67
N ARG A 126 -8.39 -11.10 -5.68
CA ARG A 126 -8.11 -12.53 -5.56
C ARG A 126 -7.31 -12.86 -4.29
N ILE A 127 -7.91 -12.52 -3.16
CA ILE A 127 -7.32 -12.70 -1.81
C ILE A 127 -6.81 -14.14 -1.62
N GLU A 128 -7.55 -15.13 -2.11
CA GLU A 128 -7.23 -16.55 -2.06
C GLU A 128 -5.87 -16.89 -2.68
N ARG A 129 -5.46 -16.20 -3.75
CA ARG A 129 -4.13 -16.42 -4.36
C ARG A 129 -3.00 -15.99 -3.44
N TYR A 130 -3.16 -14.86 -2.76
CA TYR A 130 -2.15 -14.38 -1.82
C TYR A 130 -2.11 -15.25 -0.56
N LEU A 131 -3.26 -15.70 -0.07
CA LEU A 131 -3.30 -16.63 1.08
C LEU A 131 -2.62 -17.96 0.75
N GLN A 132 -2.77 -18.48 -0.47
CA GLN A 132 -2.06 -19.68 -0.92
C GLN A 132 -0.54 -19.50 -0.98
N LEU A 133 -0.08 -18.28 -1.27
CA LEU A 133 1.35 -17.96 -1.31
C LEU A 133 1.96 -17.72 0.07
N CYS A 134 1.13 -17.52 1.11
CA CYS A 134 1.61 -17.38 2.49
C CYS A 134 2.12 -18.71 3.03
N ALA A 135 3.42 -18.79 3.30
CA ALA A 135 4.08 -19.97 3.85
C ALA A 135 5.31 -19.55 4.66
N ASN A 136 5.54 -20.20 5.80
CA ASN A 136 6.72 -19.97 6.63
C ASN A 136 6.96 -18.49 6.99
N ASP A 137 5.90 -17.74 7.26
CA ASP A 137 5.94 -16.31 7.59
C ASP A 137 6.65 -15.45 6.52
N ASN A 138 6.56 -15.83 5.25
CA ASN A 138 7.22 -15.14 4.15
C ASN A 138 6.65 -13.74 3.87
N MET A 139 5.36 -13.52 4.12
CA MET A 139 4.68 -12.23 3.92
C MET A 139 3.45 -12.07 4.82
N TYR A 140 2.92 -10.86 4.90
CA TYR A 140 1.67 -10.56 5.60
C TYR A 140 0.57 -10.28 4.58
N ALA A 141 -0.64 -10.81 4.86
CA ALA A 141 -1.87 -10.45 4.16
C ALA A 141 -2.84 -9.84 5.17
N ALA A 142 -3.36 -8.66 4.88
CA ALA A 142 -4.25 -7.94 5.78
C ALA A 142 -5.35 -7.17 5.02
N ASN A 143 -6.47 -6.97 5.70
CA ASN A 143 -7.59 -6.15 5.24
C ASN A 143 -7.98 -5.20 6.38
N CYS A 144 -7.57 -3.94 6.30
CA CYS A 144 -7.86 -2.94 7.32
C CYS A 144 -9.19 -2.25 7.05
N THR A 145 -10.03 -2.18 8.06
CA THR A 145 -11.37 -1.59 7.97
C THR A 145 -11.50 -0.24 8.69
N THR A 146 -10.49 0.17 9.46
CA THR A 146 -10.45 1.49 10.11
C THR A 146 -9.18 2.27 9.72
N PRO A 147 -9.23 3.62 9.65
CA PRO A 147 -8.07 4.45 9.35
C PRO A 147 -6.91 4.25 10.34
N SER A 148 -7.21 4.13 11.64
CA SER A 148 -6.17 3.91 12.65
C SER A 148 -5.46 2.57 12.47
N ASN A 149 -6.18 1.50 12.12
CA ASN A 149 -5.58 0.20 11.89
C ASN A 149 -4.70 0.19 10.64
N LEU A 150 -5.14 0.87 9.57
CA LEU A 150 -4.33 1.10 8.37
C LEU A 150 -3.04 1.87 8.70
N PHE A 151 -3.14 2.97 9.44
CA PHE A 151 -1.98 3.74 9.88
C PHE A 151 -0.98 2.87 10.67
N HIS A 152 -1.49 2.09 11.62
CA HIS A 152 -0.63 1.29 12.48
C HIS A 152 0.01 0.09 11.80
N ILE A 153 -0.61 -0.52 10.80
CA ILE A 153 0.05 -1.59 10.04
C ILE A 153 1.20 -1.03 9.18
N LEU A 154 1.03 0.15 8.59
CA LEU A 154 2.09 0.83 7.85
C LEU A 154 3.22 1.28 8.77
N ARG A 155 2.88 1.84 9.94
CA ARG A 155 3.88 2.18 10.96
C ARG A 155 4.64 0.94 11.42
N ARG A 156 3.95 -0.16 11.67
CA ARG A 156 4.55 -1.45 12.03
C ARG A 156 5.55 -1.93 10.97
N GLN A 157 5.21 -1.81 9.68
CA GLN A 157 6.08 -2.18 8.57
C GLN A 157 7.47 -1.52 8.66
N MET A 158 7.52 -0.31 9.21
CA MET A 158 8.77 0.46 9.33
C MET A 158 9.50 0.29 10.66
N VAL A 159 8.78 0.05 11.76
CA VAL A 159 9.39 -0.02 13.09
C VAL A 159 9.87 -1.42 13.50
N THR A 160 9.45 -2.47 12.80
CA THR A 160 9.98 -3.82 13.00
C THR A 160 11.45 -3.90 12.59
N SER A 161 12.23 -4.73 13.27
CA SER A 161 13.66 -4.92 13.00
C SER A 161 13.97 -5.72 11.73
N PHE A 162 12.98 -6.33 11.13
CA PHE A 162 13.06 -7.12 9.90
C PHE A 162 12.13 -6.55 8.84
N ARG A 163 12.22 -7.06 7.62
CA ARG A 163 11.35 -6.68 6.49
C ARG A 163 10.64 -7.90 5.93
N LYS A 164 9.33 -7.79 5.79
CA LYS A 164 8.47 -8.77 5.10
C LYS A 164 7.52 -8.03 4.17
N PRO A 165 7.23 -8.55 2.99
CA PRO A 165 6.19 -7.98 2.13
C PRO A 165 4.84 -7.90 2.84
N LEU A 166 4.11 -6.82 2.62
CA LEU A 166 2.76 -6.62 3.13
C LEU A 166 1.78 -6.51 1.97
N ILE A 167 0.88 -7.46 1.88
CA ILE A 167 -0.24 -7.44 0.95
C ILE A 167 -1.44 -6.84 1.69
N LEU A 168 -1.87 -5.66 1.26
CA LEU A 168 -2.93 -4.93 1.91
C LEU A 168 -4.12 -4.77 0.96
N PHE A 169 -5.16 -5.53 1.24
CA PHE A 169 -6.43 -5.37 0.54
C PHE A 169 -7.11 -4.11 1.05
N THR A 170 -7.49 -3.23 0.13
CA THR A 170 -8.10 -1.94 0.45
C THR A 170 -9.57 -1.95 0.02
N PRO A 171 -10.52 -2.03 0.97
CA PRO A 171 -11.94 -2.10 0.65
C PRO A 171 -12.43 -0.83 -0.02
N LYS A 172 -12.90 -0.93 -1.28
CA LYS A 172 -13.37 0.23 -2.05
C LYS A 172 -14.56 0.93 -1.40
N SER A 173 -15.50 0.16 -0.86
CA SER A 173 -16.70 0.67 -0.17
C SER A 173 -16.38 1.57 1.02
N LEU A 174 -15.25 1.34 1.68
CA LEU A 174 -14.89 2.08 2.89
C LEU A 174 -14.18 3.42 2.60
N ILE A 175 -13.70 3.65 1.38
CA ILE A 175 -12.90 4.85 1.04
C ILE A 175 -13.63 6.16 1.36
N ARG A 176 -14.95 6.18 1.21
CA ARG A 176 -15.80 7.37 1.46
C ARG A 176 -16.96 7.09 2.39
N HIS A 177 -16.92 5.98 3.11
CA HIS A 177 -18.01 5.65 4.02
C HIS A 177 -17.99 6.59 5.22
N PRO A 178 -19.10 7.26 5.55
CA PRO A 178 -19.14 8.30 6.61
C PRO A 178 -18.72 7.79 7.98
N GLU A 179 -19.00 6.54 8.30
CA GLU A 179 -18.68 5.92 9.59
C GLU A 179 -17.23 5.45 9.69
N VAL A 180 -16.50 5.40 8.57
CA VAL A 180 -15.09 5.00 8.55
C VAL A 180 -14.22 6.17 8.98
N SER A 181 -14.13 6.36 10.27
CA SER A 181 -13.32 7.37 10.92
C SER A 181 -12.54 6.78 12.10
N SER A 182 -11.58 7.51 12.60
CA SER A 182 -10.82 7.16 13.81
C SER A 182 -10.53 8.42 14.60
N ASN A 183 -10.52 8.32 15.92
CA ASN A 183 -10.11 9.42 16.77
C ASN A 183 -8.60 9.66 16.66
N ILE A 184 -8.17 10.90 16.91
CA ILE A 184 -6.74 11.23 16.89
C ILE A 184 -5.96 10.44 17.94
N ASP A 185 -6.56 10.14 19.08
CA ASP A 185 -5.95 9.35 20.14
C ASP A 185 -5.66 7.93 19.69
N ASP A 186 -6.50 7.34 18.83
CA ASP A 186 -6.25 6.02 18.24
C ASP A 186 -4.98 6.00 17.38
N LEU A 187 -4.64 7.13 16.74
CA LEU A 187 -3.41 7.28 15.96
C LEU A 187 -2.18 7.52 16.83
N ILE A 188 -2.33 8.24 17.95
CA ILE A 188 -1.23 8.63 18.82
C ILE A 188 -0.82 7.49 19.76
N THR A 189 -1.80 6.88 20.44
CA THR A 189 -1.58 5.88 21.50
C THR A 189 -1.90 4.45 21.08
N GLY A 190 -2.61 4.28 19.96
CA GLY A 190 -3.06 3.00 19.46
C GLY A 190 -1.94 2.11 18.94
N LYS A 191 -2.33 0.91 18.50
CA LYS A 191 -1.46 -0.08 17.85
C LYS A 191 -2.27 -0.89 16.84
N PHE A 192 -1.57 -1.60 15.96
CA PHE A 192 -2.22 -2.49 15.01
C PHE A 192 -2.97 -3.61 15.75
N LYS A 193 -4.27 -3.73 15.49
CA LYS A 193 -5.11 -4.84 15.92
C LYS A 193 -5.10 -5.91 14.84
N LYS A 194 -4.68 -7.13 15.19
CA LYS A 194 -4.66 -8.26 14.25
C LYS A 194 -6.06 -8.75 13.92
N VAL A 195 -6.97 -8.62 14.85
CA VAL A 195 -8.39 -8.96 14.74
C VAL A 195 -9.16 -7.82 15.40
N ILE A 196 -10.23 -7.38 14.76
CA ILE A 196 -11.21 -6.45 15.31
C ILE A 196 -12.48 -7.29 15.49
N SER A 197 -13.01 -7.35 16.71
CA SER A 197 -14.26 -8.05 17.01
C SER A 197 -15.47 -7.18 16.73
N ASP A 198 -16.65 -7.78 16.57
CA ASP A 198 -17.90 -7.06 16.36
C ASP A 198 -18.34 -6.26 17.62
N ASP A 199 -17.72 -6.54 18.75
CA ASP A 199 -18.00 -5.87 20.03
C ASP A 199 -17.08 -4.67 20.30
N ASP A 200 -16.18 -4.34 19.37
CA ASP A 200 -15.18 -3.25 19.50
C ASP A 200 -15.66 -1.91 18.91
#